data_71123d483551c08697be7a3db7afbf9e
#
_entry.id   71123d483551c08697be7a3db7afbf9e
#
_cell.length_a   1.000
_cell.length_b   1.000
_cell.length_c   1.000
_cell.angle_alpha   90.00
_cell.angle_beta   90.00
_cell.angle_gamma   90.00
#
_symmetry.space_group_name_H-M   'P 1'
#
loop_
_entity.id
_entity.type
_entity.pdbx_description
1 polymer ?
#
loop_
_entity_poly.entity_id
_entity_poly.type
_entity_poly.pdbx_seq_one_letter_code
_entity_poly.pdbx_strand_id
1 'polypeptide(L)'
;AVLCCRGVVDGPFAVINADDFYGAGAYKAMYDFLSGSRKQSEYAMVGYKLRNTVTENGSVARGVCDIKNGYLADITERTHIEKRGADAAYTEDGEIFVPLSGDATVSMNFWGFSPMMLEQLNARFPAFLDKNLPVNPLKCEYFLPFVANEQLKEGLATVKILDCSETWYGMTYREDLDSVKRAIADMKSRGIYPDKLWK
;
A
#
# COMPACT_ATOMS: atom_id res chain seq x y z
N ALA A 1 -2.92 6.40 13.97
CA ALA A 1 -4.29 5.93 13.71
C ALA A 1 -4.43 4.43 14.02
N VAL A 2 -3.71 3.50 13.30
CA VAL A 2 -3.91 2.04 13.46
C VAL A 2 -3.69 1.57 14.90
N LEU A 3 -2.69 2.07 15.61
CA LEU A 3 -2.43 1.73 17.01
C LEU A 3 -3.63 2.04 17.94
N CYS A 4 -4.44 3.05 17.62
CA CYS A 4 -5.63 3.39 18.41
C CYS A 4 -6.73 2.32 18.35
N CYS A 5 -6.64 1.38 17.40
CA CYS A 5 -7.57 0.25 17.30
C CYS A 5 -7.23 -0.90 18.27
N ARG A 6 -6.10 -0.81 18.98
CA ARG A 6 -5.69 -1.80 19.99
C ARG A 6 -6.75 -1.90 21.10
N GLY A 7 -7.16 -3.11 21.43
CA GLY A 7 -8.22 -3.36 22.42
C GLY A 7 -9.65 -3.29 21.85
N VAL A 8 -9.80 -2.92 20.56
CA VAL A 8 -11.09 -2.92 19.85
C VAL A 8 -11.08 -3.99 18.76
N VAL A 9 -9.96 -4.15 18.06
CA VAL A 9 -9.77 -5.17 17.02
C VAL A 9 -9.14 -6.40 17.67
N ASP A 10 -9.87 -7.52 17.64
CA ASP A 10 -9.50 -8.81 18.24
C ASP A 10 -9.24 -9.93 17.21
N GLY A 11 -9.55 -9.69 15.93
CA GLY A 11 -9.35 -10.61 14.82
C GLY A 11 -8.40 -10.07 13.74
N PRO A 12 -8.17 -10.85 12.67
CA PRO A 12 -7.44 -10.39 11.49
C PRO A 12 -8.12 -9.17 10.88
N PHE A 13 -7.33 -8.21 10.42
CA PHE A 13 -7.84 -6.95 9.90
C PHE A 13 -7.03 -6.44 8.70
N ALA A 14 -7.66 -5.66 7.86
CA ALA A 14 -7.02 -4.93 6.78
C ALA A 14 -6.87 -3.45 7.13
N VAL A 15 -5.82 -2.84 6.58
CA VAL A 15 -5.59 -1.39 6.64
C VAL A 15 -5.54 -0.86 5.21
N ILE A 16 -6.31 0.20 4.95
CA ILE A 16 -6.37 0.91 3.68
C ILE A 16 -6.35 2.42 3.94
N ASN A 17 -6.03 3.19 2.92
CA ASN A 17 -6.31 4.62 2.91
C ASN A 17 -7.79 4.84 2.59
N ALA A 18 -8.44 5.75 3.30
CA ALA A 18 -9.88 5.95 3.19
C ALA A 18 -10.32 6.68 1.91
N ASP A 19 -9.40 7.35 1.26
CA ASP A 19 -9.59 8.20 0.06
C ASP A 19 -9.09 7.55 -1.24
N ASP A 20 -8.62 6.29 -1.17
CA ASP A 20 -8.11 5.54 -2.31
C ASP A 20 -9.13 4.52 -2.84
N PHE A 21 -9.16 4.33 -4.16
CA PHE A 21 -9.91 3.28 -4.82
C PHE A 21 -8.98 2.11 -5.19
N TYR A 22 -9.24 0.95 -4.62
CA TYR A 22 -8.39 -0.23 -4.73
C TYR A 22 -8.87 -1.29 -5.74
N GLY A 23 -10.14 -1.24 -6.15
CA GLY A 23 -10.78 -2.25 -6.99
C GLY A 23 -11.29 -3.46 -6.21
N ALA A 24 -12.38 -4.07 -6.69
CA ALA A 24 -13.07 -5.18 -6.02
C ALA A 24 -12.18 -6.43 -5.87
N GLY A 25 -11.32 -6.70 -6.86
CA GLY A 25 -10.41 -7.84 -6.85
C GLY A 25 -9.38 -7.77 -5.72
N ALA A 26 -8.90 -6.57 -5.38
CA ALA A 26 -7.97 -6.37 -4.27
C ALA A 26 -8.62 -6.70 -2.92
N TYR A 27 -9.86 -6.25 -2.69
CA TYR A 27 -10.62 -6.58 -1.48
C TYR A 27 -10.89 -8.07 -1.38
N LYS A 28 -11.26 -8.71 -2.50
CA LYS A 28 -11.50 -10.15 -2.51
C LYS A 28 -10.22 -10.92 -2.15
N ALA A 29 -9.09 -10.61 -2.75
CA ALA A 29 -7.82 -11.27 -2.46
C ALA A 29 -7.42 -11.11 -0.99
N MET A 30 -7.59 -9.91 -0.43
CA MET A 30 -7.31 -9.64 0.98
C MET A 30 -8.29 -10.39 1.90
N TYR A 31 -9.58 -10.40 1.58
CA TYR A 31 -10.59 -11.13 2.36
C TYR A 31 -10.31 -12.63 2.37
N ASP A 32 -10.01 -13.23 1.22
CA ASP A 32 -9.69 -14.65 1.11
C ASP A 32 -8.44 -14.99 1.95
N PHE A 33 -7.42 -14.11 1.91
CA PHE A 33 -6.26 -14.25 2.76
C PHE A 33 -6.63 -14.14 4.25
N LEU A 34 -7.33 -13.09 4.67
CA LEU A 34 -7.66 -12.83 6.07
C LEU A 34 -8.63 -13.86 6.68
N SER A 35 -9.48 -14.49 5.89
CA SER A 35 -10.43 -15.53 6.31
C SER A 35 -9.80 -16.92 6.41
N GLY A 36 -8.62 -17.13 5.82
CA GLY A 36 -7.93 -18.41 5.85
C GLY A 36 -7.22 -18.67 7.18
N SER A 37 -6.89 -19.96 7.43
CA SER A 37 -6.03 -20.32 8.57
C SER A 37 -4.59 -19.96 8.30
N ARG A 38 -3.95 -19.22 9.21
CA ARG A 38 -2.54 -18.78 9.09
C ARG A 38 -1.89 -18.56 10.46
N LYS A 39 -0.57 -18.38 10.43
CA LYS A 39 0.18 -17.96 11.62
C LYS A 39 -0.08 -16.49 11.92
N GLN A 40 -0.02 -16.12 13.20
CA GLN A 40 -0.14 -14.71 13.62
C GLN A 40 0.95 -13.82 13.04
N SER A 41 2.11 -14.40 12.71
CA SER A 41 3.25 -13.73 12.09
C SER A 41 3.21 -13.67 10.57
N GLU A 42 2.15 -14.18 9.94
CA GLU A 42 1.98 -14.11 8.48
C GLU A 42 1.02 -12.97 8.13
N TYR A 43 1.59 -11.92 7.56
CA TYR A 43 0.89 -10.75 7.05
C TYR A 43 0.72 -10.83 5.54
N ALA A 44 -0.06 -9.93 4.97
CA ALA A 44 -0.15 -9.78 3.52
C ALA A 44 -0.13 -8.31 3.10
N MET A 45 0.22 -8.09 1.85
CA MET A 45 0.10 -6.81 1.17
C MET A 45 -0.44 -7.03 -0.23
N VAL A 46 -1.38 -6.21 -0.67
CA VAL A 46 -1.82 -6.22 -2.07
C VAL A 46 -0.75 -5.53 -2.91
N GLY A 47 -0.17 -6.28 -3.84
CA GLY A 47 0.85 -5.81 -4.77
C GLY A 47 0.24 -5.36 -6.09
N TYR A 48 0.38 -4.08 -6.43
CA TYR A 48 -0.07 -3.52 -7.70
C TYR A 48 1.08 -3.43 -8.70
N LYS A 49 0.75 -3.52 -9.99
CA LYS A 49 1.71 -3.16 -11.04
C LYS A 49 1.91 -1.65 -11.06
N LEU A 50 3.14 -1.18 -11.08
CA LEU A 50 3.48 0.25 -11.05
C LEU A 50 2.71 1.03 -12.12
N ARG A 51 2.64 0.51 -13.37
CA ARG A 51 1.90 1.15 -14.47
C ARG A 51 0.43 1.42 -14.18
N ASN A 52 -0.17 0.68 -13.27
CA ASN A 52 -1.57 0.82 -12.85
C ASN A 52 -1.74 1.80 -11.68
N THR A 53 -0.69 2.50 -11.27
CA THR A 53 -0.68 3.39 -10.09
C THR A 53 -0.05 4.75 -10.35
N VAL A 54 0.44 5.01 -11.56
CA VAL A 54 1.06 6.27 -11.96
C VAL A 54 0.09 7.15 -12.74
N THR A 55 0.32 8.46 -12.74
CA THR A 55 -0.49 9.45 -13.45
C THR A 55 0.31 10.10 -14.58
N GLU A 56 -0.38 10.71 -15.56
CA GLU A 56 0.23 11.59 -16.58
C GLU A 56 0.50 13.01 -16.06
N ASN A 57 -0.06 13.37 -14.91
CA ASN A 57 -0.15 14.74 -14.43
C ASN A 57 0.97 15.14 -13.46
N GLY A 58 1.98 14.29 -13.29
CA GLY A 58 3.12 14.59 -12.43
C GLY A 58 3.79 13.36 -11.82
N SER A 59 4.53 13.58 -10.75
CA SER A 59 5.22 12.51 -10.03
C SER A 59 4.35 11.92 -8.92
N VAL A 60 4.66 10.68 -8.54
CA VAL A 60 4.02 9.96 -7.42
C VAL A 60 5.10 9.34 -6.53
N ALA A 61 4.73 9.07 -5.28
CA ALA A 61 5.56 8.31 -4.35
C ALA A 61 5.00 6.89 -4.19
N ARG A 62 5.86 5.86 -4.25
CA ARG A 62 5.47 4.43 -4.12
C ARG A 62 6.52 3.62 -3.39
N GLY A 63 6.05 2.70 -2.54
CA GLY A 63 6.88 1.65 -1.99
C GLY A 63 7.14 0.57 -3.03
N VAL A 64 8.32 0.58 -3.65
CA VAL A 64 8.74 -0.44 -4.63
C VAL A 64 9.19 -1.69 -3.90
N CYS A 65 8.64 -2.84 -4.27
CA CYS A 65 8.79 -4.10 -3.55
C CYS A 65 9.78 -5.04 -4.24
N ASP A 66 10.71 -5.57 -3.45
CA ASP A 66 11.50 -6.75 -3.82
C ASP A 66 10.76 -8.01 -3.33
N ILE A 67 10.56 -8.97 -4.24
CA ILE A 67 9.75 -10.16 -3.97
C ILE A 67 10.58 -11.42 -4.18
N LYS A 68 10.50 -12.35 -3.23
CA LYS A 68 11.08 -13.70 -3.33
C LYS A 68 10.04 -14.75 -2.99
N ASN A 69 9.80 -15.67 -3.91
CA ASN A 69 8.86 -16.80 -3.73
C ASN A 69 7.44 -16.36 -3.32
N GLY A 70 6.97 -15.21 -3.82
CA GLY A 70 5.65 -14.67 -3.52
C GLY A 70 5.55 -13.93 -2.18
N TYR A 71 6.69 -13.70 -1.50
CA TYR A 71 6.78 -12.93 -0.25
C TYR A 71 7.63 -11.69 -0.43
N LEU A 72 7.29 -10.64 0.31
CA LEU A 72 8.07 -9.42 0.39
C LEU A 72 9.45 -9.73 0.98
N ALA A 73 10.50 -9.34 0.28
CA ALA A 73 11.88 -9.43 0.75
C ALA A 73 12.37 -8.07 1.28
N ASP A 74 12.00 -6.99 0.60
CA ASP A 74 12.24 -5.60 1.03
C ASP A 74 11.24 -4.66 0.35
N ILE A 75 11.11 -3.45 0.90
CA ILE A 75 10.30 -2.37 0.33
C ILE A 75 11.09 -1.06 0.41
N THR A 76 11.26 -0.40 -0.72
CA THR A 76 11.95 0.87 -0.82
C THR A 76 10.98 1.96 -1.26
N GLU A 77 10.79 2.98 -0.41
CA GLU A 77 10.00 4.15 -0.78
C GLU A 77 10.75 4.99 -1.82
N ARG A 78 10.13 5.19 -2.99
CA ARG A 78 10.59 6.11 -4.04
C ARG A 78 9.64 7.29 -4.07
N THR A 79 10.12 8.43 -3.64
CA THR A 79 9.30 9.64 -3.41
C THR A 79 9.01 10.44 -4.68
N HIS A 80 9.74 10.18 -5.77
CA HIS A 80 9.56 10.86 -7.04
C HIS A 80 9.66 9.86 -8.20
N ILE A 81 8.51 9.36 -8.64
CA ILE A 81 8.37 8.46 -9.79
C ILE A 81 7.53 9.17 -10.85
N GLU A 82 8.03 9.23 -12.06
CA GLU A 82 7.31 9.77 -13.22
C GLU A 82 6.99 8.66 -14.24
N LYS A 83 5.84 8.76 -14.85
CA LYS A 83 5.44 7.87 -15.94
C LYS A 83 6.31 8.09 -17.18
N ARG A 84 6.72 7.02 -17.84
CA ARG A 84 7.48 7.02 -19.10
C ARG A 84 6.88 5.99 -20.06
N GLY A 85 5.78 6.36 -20.72
CA GLY A 85 5.02 5.43 -21.58
C GLY A 85 4.40 4.27 -20.79
N ALA A 86 4.77 3.02 -21.13
CA ALA A 86 4.33 1.83 -20.41
C ALA A 86 5.12 1.55 -19.13
N ASP A 87 6.27 2.21 -18.96
CA ASP A 87 7.18 2.10 -17.83
C ASP A 87 7.19 3.40 -17.02
N ALA A 88 8.15 3.53 -16.10
CA ALA A 88 8.36 4.69 -15.28
C ALA A 88 9.86 4.95 -15.08
N ALA A 89 10.19 6.07 -14.45
CA ALA A 89 11.52 6.33 -13.93
C ALA A 89 11.42 7.09 -12.62
N TYR A 90 12.34 6.83 -11.69
CA TYR A 90 12.41 7.55 -10.43
C TYR A 90 13.70 8.38 -10.34
N THR A 91 13.65 9.43 -9.54
CA THR A 91 14.81 10.22 -9.18
C THR A 91 14.84 10.48 -7.68
N GLU A 92 16.04 10.63 -7.12
CA GLU A 92 16.27 11.01 -5.71
C GLU A 92 16.75 12.47 -5.59
N ASP A 93 17.35 13.00 -6.64
CA ASP A 93 17.95 14.35 -6.70
C ASP A 93 17.22 15.30 -7.66
N GLY A 94 16.28 14.82 -8.45
CA GLY A 94 15.57 15.57 -9.47
C GLY A 94 16.32 15.72 -10.81
N GLU A 95 17.55 15.22 -10.89
CA GLU A 95 18.42 15.36 -12.07
C GLU A 95 18.61 14.03 -12.80
N ILE A 96 18.97 12.98 -12.05
CA ILE A 96 19.26 11.65 -12.62
C ILE A 96 18.03 10.76 -12.48
N PHE A 97 17.48 10.35 -13.61
CA PHE A 97 16.33 9.42 -13.66
C PHE A 97 16.78 7.98 -13.91
N VAL A 98 16.41 7.10 -12.99
CA VAL A 98 16.69 5.66 -13.07
C VAL A 98 15.46 4.96 -13.60
N PRO A 99 15.56 4.15 -14.69
CA PRO A 99 14.43 3.40 -15.24
C PRO A 99 13.82 2.44 -14.22
N LEU A 100 12.51 2.35 -14.22
CA LEU A 100 11.72 1.45 -13.36
C LEU A 100 10.63 0.80 -14.22
N SER A 101 10.61 -0.55 -14.22
CA SER A 101 9.63 -1.29 -15.01
C SER A 101 8.21 -0.99 -14.56
N GLY A 102 7.30 -0.77 -15.49
CA GLY A 102 5.87 -0.68 -15.23
C GLY A 102 5.27 -1.96 -14.63
N ASP A 103 5.96 -3.12 -14.77
CA ASP A 103 5.59 -4.39 -14.14
C ASP A 103 6.14 -4.54 -12.73
N ALA A 104 6.96 -3.62 -12.24
CA ALA A 104 7.41 -3.64 -10.86
C ALA A 104 6.20 -3.66 -9.91
N THR A 105 6.31 -4.46 -8.87
CA THR A 105 5.25 -4.50 -7.83
C THR A 105 5.46 -3.38 -6.83
N VAL A 106 4.37 -2.65 -6.54
CA VAL A 106 4.38 -1.53 -5.59
C VAL A 106 3.30 -1.69 -4.53
N SER A 107 3.57 -1.14 -3.35
CA SER A 107 2.61 -0.97 -2.27
C SER A 107 1.75 0.27 -2.49
N MET A 108 0.44 0.10 -2.30
CA MET A 108 -0.54 1.19 -2.24
C MET A 108 -1.20 1.28 -0.87
N ASN A 109 -0.49 0.88 0.19
CA ASN A 109 -0.97 0.87 1.58
C ASN A 109 -2.20 -0.01 1.83
N PHE A 110 -2.34 -1.12 1.06
CA PHE A 110 -3.35 -2.12 1.35
C PHE A 110 -2.70 -3.33 2.02
N TRP A 111 -2.78 -3.38 3.33
CA TRP A 111 -2.13 -4.36 4.18
C TRP A 111 -3.14 -5.22 4.94
N GLY A 112 -2.80 -6.49 5.16
CA GLY A 112 -3.55 -7.42 5.99
C GLY A 112 -2.69 -7.93 7.14
N PHE A 113 -3.23 -7.85 8.35
CA PHE A 113 -2.52 -8.15 9.59
C PHE A 113 -3.32 -9.07 10.50
N SER A 114 -2.62 -9.73 11.40
CA SER A 114 -3.18 -10.28 12.64
C SER A 114 -3.13 -9.25 13.77
N PRO A 115 -3.83 -9.48 14.90
CA PRO A 115 -3.73 -8.62 16.08
C PRO A 115 -2.31 -8.46 16.61
N MET A 116 -1.39 -9.40 16.34
CA MET A 116 0.02 -9.29 16.70
C MET A 116 0.66 -7.98 16.20
N MET A 117 0.21 -7.46 15.04
CA MET A 117 0.72 -6.18 14.52
C MET A 117 0.41 -5.02 15.46
N LEU A 118 -0.74 -5.00 16.10
CA LEU A 118 -1.10 -3.93 17.07
C LEU A 118 -0.20 -3.98 18.30
N GLU A 119 0.18 -5.17 18.74
CA GLU A 119 1.13 -5.34 19.86
C GLU A 119 2.54 -4.90 19.46
N GLN A 120 2.98 -5.24 18.25
CA GLN A 120 4.27 -4.80 17.73
C GLN A 120 4.33 -3.27 17.54
N LEU A 121 3.27 -2.66 17.01
CA LEU A 121 3.15 -1.20 16.92
C LEU A 121 3.28 -0.55 18.30
N ASN A 122 2.57 -1.08 19.29
CA ASN A 122 2.59 -0.55 20.66
C ASN A 122 3.98 -0.68 21.31
N ALA A 123 4.60 -1.83 21.17
CA ALA A 123 5.89 -2.10 21.81
C ALA A 123 7.03 -1.23 21.23
N ARG A 124 6.99 -0.93 19.92
CA ARG A 124 8.04 -0.18 19.21
C ARG A 124 7.82 1.33 19.23
N PHE A 125 6.60 1.79 19.50
CA PHE A 125 6.24 3.21 19.39
C PHE A 125 7.06 4.12 20.31
N PRO A 126 7.31 3.81 21.62
CA PRO A 126 8.12 4.65 22.49
C PRO A 126 9.53 4.87 21.93
N ALA A 127 10.23 3.80 21.57
CA ALA A 127 11.58 3.90 21.01
C ALA A 127 11.63 4.67 19.68
N PHE A 128 10.57 4.54 18.85
CA PHE A 128 10.42 5.37 17.66
C PHE A 128 10.34 6.86 17.99
N LEU A 129 9.52 7.24 18.99
CA LEU A 129 9.38 8.63 19.41
C LEU A 129 10.68 9.18 19.98
N ASP A 130 11.34 8.44 20.87
CA ASP A 130 12.60 8.87 21.49
C ASP A 130 13.68 9.19 20.46
N LYS A 131 13.73 8.39 19.39
CA LYS A 131 14.70 8.55 18.31
C LYS A 131 14.35 9.66 17.31
N ASN A 132 13.09 9.77 16.89
CA ASN A 132 12.71 10.56 15.72
C ASN A 132 12.08 11.91 16.06
N LEU A 133 11.37 12.01 17.19
CA LEU A 133 10.71 13.24 17.60
C LEU A 133 11.69 14.41 17.84
N PRO A 134 12.87 14.21 18.47
CA PRO A 134 13.86 15.30 18.62
C PRO A 134 14.44 15.79 17.29
N VAL A 135 14.48 14.92 16.25
CA VAL A 135 15.06 15.24 14.96
C VAL A 135 14.07 15.99 14.07
N ASN A 136 12.80 15.59 14.10
CA ASN A 136 11.75 16.17 13.22
C ASN A 136 10.39 16.23 13.95
N PRO A 137 10.19 17.14 14.91
CA PRO A 137 8.99 17.16 15.75
C PRO A 137 7.71 17.49 14.98
N LEU A 138 7.80 18.20 13.84
CA LEU A 138 6.62 18.64 13.08
C LEU A 138 6.18 17.63 12.00
N LYS A 139 7.08 16.75 11.56
CA LYS A 139 6.81 15.81 10.45
C LYS A 139 7.24 14.37 10.80
N CYS A 140 7.28 14.05 12.09
CA CYS A 140 7.61 12.71 12.56
C CYS A 140 6.42 11.78 12.33
N GLU A 141 6.54 10.85 11.39
CA GLU A 141 5.48 9.91 11.02
C GLU A 141 5.92 8.47 11.30
N TYR A 142 5.08 7.72 12.01
CA TYR A 142 5.28 6.30 12.30
C TYR A 142 4.59 5.47 11.24
N PHE A 143 5.31 5.22 10.16
CA PHE A 143 4.79 4.50 9.00
C PHE A 143 4.56 3.02 9.27
N LEU A 144 3.38 2.54 8.91
CA LEU A 144 3.00 1.13 9.05
C LEU A 144 3.91 0.18 8.24
N PRO A 145 4.26 0.48 6.96
CA PRO A 145 5.20 -0.34 6.20
C PRO A 145 6.57 -0.47 6.84
N PHE A 146 7.05 0.58 7.52
CA PHE A 146 8.32 0.55 8.24
C PHE A 146 8.31 -0.51 9.34
N VAL A 147 7.26 -0.56 10.17
CA VAL A 147 7.14 -1.53 11.25
C VAL A 147 7.00 -2.96 10.73
N ALA A 148 6.28 -3.15 9.62
CA ALA A 148 6.20 -4.45 8.97
C ALA A 148 7.58 -4.91 8.43
N ASN A 149 8.33 -3.99 7.81
CA ASN A 149 9.66 -4.27 7.26
C ASN A 149 10.71 -4.55 8.36
N GLU A 150 10.64 -3.87 9.51
CA GLU A 150 11.50 -4.21 10.66
C GLU A 150 11.25 -5.65 11.13
N GLN A 151 9.99 -6.05 11.31
CA GLN A 151 9.65 -7.43 11.70
C GLN A 151 10.09 -8.45 10.65
N LEU A 152 10.03 -8.11 9.37
CA LEU A 152 10.54 -8.94 8.27
C LEU A 152 12.05 -9.14 8.40
N LYS A 153 12.83 -8.07 8.60
CA LYS A 153 14.28 -8.10 8.76
C LYS A 153 14.75 -8.84 10.02
N GLU A 154 13.95 -8.78 11.07
CA GLU A 154 14.16 -9.52 12.32
C GLU A 154 13.73 -11.00 12.24
N GLY A 155 13.10 -11.43 11.15
CA GLY A 155 12.56 -12.79 11.00
C GLY A 155 11.35 -13.09 11.89
N LEU A 156 10.71 -12.07 12.42
CA LEU A 156 9.52 -12.17 13.30
C LEU A 156 8.24 -12.33 12.52
N ALA A 157 8.19 -11.82 11.28
CA ALA A 157 7.03 -11.92 10.41
C ALA A 157 7.42 -12.20 8.96
N THR A 158 6.44 -12.67 8.19
CA THR A 158 6.48 -12.76 6.73
C THR A 158 5.34 -11.96 6.15
N VAL A 159 5.52 -11.41 4.95
CA VAL A 159 4.49 -10.64 4.25
C VAL A 159 4.25 -11.29 2.89
N LYS A 160 3.11 -11.94 2.73
CA LYS A 160 2.68 -12.52 1.46
C LYS A 160 2.24 -11.43 0.51
N ILE A 161 2.72 -11.47 -0.74
CA ILE A 161 2.23 -10.57 -1.78
C ILE A 161 0.97 -11.19 -2.40
N LEU A 162 -0.11 -10.42 -2.39
CA LEU A 162 -1.36 -10.75 -3.08
C LEU A 162 -1.35 -9.99 -4.40
N ASP A 163 -1.11 -10.70 -5.49
CA ASP A 163 -1.06 -10.11 -6.82
C ASP A 163 -2.42 -9.51 -7.20
N CYS A 164 -2.38 -8.28 -7.70
CA CYS A 164 -3.55 -7.54 -8.11
C CYS A 164 -3.35 -6.92 -9.50
N SER A 165 -4.27 -7.21 -10.42
CA SER A 165 -4.32 -6.63 -11.77
C SER A 165 -5.19 -5.38 -11.88
N GLU A 166 -5.84 -4.98 -10.79
CA GLU A 166 -6.68 -3.79 -10.76
C GLU A 166 -5.88 -2.51 -11.00
N THR A 167 -6.56 -1.49 -11.49
CA THR A 167 -6.01 -0.14 -11.53
C THR A 167 -6.38 0.55 -10.22
N TRP A 168 -5.38 1.06 -9.56
CA TRP A 168 -5.57 1.93 -8.39
C TRP A 168 -5.87 3.35 -8.84
N TYR A 169 -6.80 4.02 -8.17
CA TYR A 169 -7.09 5.44 -8.38
C TYR A 169 -7.03 6.19 -7.05
N GLY A 170 -6.21 7.23 -7.02
CA GLY A 170 -6.18 8.24 -5.97
C GLY A 170 -6.30 9.63 -6.62
N MET A 171 -6.64 10.63 -5.82
CA MET A 171 -6.75 12.01 -6.30
C MET A 171 -5.53 12.82 -5.84
N THR A 172 -4.35 12.47 -6.37
CA THR A 172 -3.11 13.19 -6.09
C THR A 172 -3.13 14.59 -6.73
N TYR A 173 -3.66 14.67 -7.94
CA TYR A 173 -3.80 15.91 -8.70
C TYR A 173 -5.27 16.15 -9.05
N ARG A 174 -5.68 17.42 -9.09
CA ARG A 174 -7.06 17.79 -9.45
C ARG A 174 -7.42 17.36 -10.87
N GLU A 175 -6.44 17.33 -11.74
CA GLU A 175 -6.54 16.91 -13.13
C GLU A 175 -6.87 15.42 -13.28
N ASP A 176 -6.61 14.61 -12.25
CA ASP A 176 -6.95 13.18 -12.23
C ASP A 176 -8.47 12.95 -12.11
N LEU A 177 -9.23 13.90 -11.58
CA LEU A 177 -10.66 13.77 -11.28
C LEU A 177 -11.49 13.28 -12.47
N ASP A 178 -11.27 13.85 -13.66
CA ASP A 178 -12.05 13.48 -14.84
C ASP A 178 -11.70 12.09 -15.35
N SER A 179 -10.47 11.65 -15.21
CA SER A 179 -10.04 10.29 -15.54
C SER A 179 -10.65 9.27 -14.59
N VAL A 180 -10.67 9.56 -13.30
CA VAL A 180 -11.32 8.72 -12.27
C VAL A 180 -12.81 8.61 -12.51
N LYS A 181 -13.51 9.72 -12.77
CA LYS A 181 -14.96 9.71 -13.11
C LYS A 181 -15.26 8.84 -14.32
N ARG A 182 -14.47 8.96 -15.40
CA ARG A 182 -14.63 8.13 -16.59
C ARG A 182 -14.41 6.65 -16.29
N ALA A 183 -13.39 6.31 -15.52
CA ALA A 183 -13.10 4.93 -15.12
C ALA A 183 -14.24 4.31 -14.31
N ILE A 184 -14.79 5.04 -13.33
CA ILE A 184 -15.94 4.57 -12.54
C ILE A 184 -17.20 4.43 -13.40
N ALA A 185 -17.44 5.37 -14.33
CA ALA A 185 -18.57 5.28 -15.26
C ALA A 185 -18.44 4.05 -16.18
N ASP A 186 -17.24 3.74 -16.68
CA ASP A 186 -16.98 2.53 -17.47
C ASP A 186 -17.22 1.27 -16.64
N MET A 187 -16.74 1.20 -15.41
CA MET A 187 -16.98 0.07 -14.51
C MET A 187 -18.48 -0.17 -14.27
N LYS A 188 -19.27 0.91 -14.12
CA LYS A 188 -20.73 0.83 -14.00
C LYS A 188 -21.37 0.33 -15.28
N SER A 189 -20.99 0.84 -16.45
CA SER A 189 -21.53 0.40 -17.75
C SER A 189 -21.25 -1.08 -18.04
N ARG A 190 -20.14 -1.61 -17.52
CA ARG A 190 -19.75 -3.03 -17.61
C ARG A 190 -20.38 -3.92 -16.51
N GLY A 191 -21.18 -3.33 -15.61
CA GLY A 191 -21.85 -4.05 -14.52
C GLY A 191 -20.91 -4.52 -13.41
N ILE A 192 -19.67 -4.01 -13.33
CA ILE A 192 -18.72 -4.28 -12.23
C ILE A 192 -19.25 -3.64 -10.95
N TYR A 193 -19.84 -2.44 -11.06
CA TYR A 193 -20.52 -1.75 -9.99
C TYR A 193 -21.99 -1.41 -10.38
N PRO A 194 -22.93 -1.49 -9.44
CA PRO A 194 -24.30 -1.07 -9.69
C PRO A 194 -24.38 0.46 -9.85
N ASP A 195 -25.44 0.94 -10.51
CA ASP A 195 -25.68 2.38 -10.65
C ASP A 195 -25.86 3.10 -9.32
N LYS A 196 -26.46 2.41 -8.34
CA LYS A 196 -26.60 2.87 -6.96
C LYS A 196 -25.99 1.85 -6.03
N LEU A 197 -25.01 2.26 -5.24
CA LEU A 197 -24.36 1.40 -4.22
C LEU A 197 -25.27 1.16 -3.02
N TRP A 198 -26.10 2.13 -2.69
CA TRP A 198 -27.02 2.09 -1.55
C TRP A 198 -28.47 2.12 -2.04
N LYS A 199 -29.31 1.31 -1.42
CA LYS A 199 -30.77 1.31 -1.66
C LYS A 199 -31.43 2.40 -0.85
#